data_1cf2ac20f49a9f83ae43848e550b62cb
#
_entry.id   1cf2ac20f49a9f83ae43848e550b62cb
#
_cell.length_a   1.000
_cell.length_b   1.000
_cell.length_c   1.000
_cell.angle_alpha   90.00
_cell.angle_beta   90.00
_cell.angle_gamma   90.00
#
_symmetry.space_group_name_H-M   'P 1'
#
loop_
_entity.id
_entity.type
_entity.pdbx_description
1 polymer ?
#
loop_
_entity_poly.entity_id
_entity_poly.type
_entity_poly.pdbx_seq_one_letter_code
_entity_poly.pdbx_strand_id
1 'polypeptide(L)'
;MFSYEGLSERLRVKGINKSDLTEILGISSRTIAKIAKGEKISARTMAKIADYLACDPTELYREITDNRILQILRDEKEAKISGGLYHELQVRMTYNSNHIEGSKLSEDQTRLIFETNTIDVGDGIPVDDILETVHHFRAIDYVIDVAEEALSEEIIKHLHYILKHDTADSRLSWFAVGDYKKRANMVGGRETAKPKDVPIRMKAMLEAYNAKKDVTVEDVIALHADFEYIHPFQDGNGRVGRLVCLKECLRHGIIPFIIEDAKKAYYYRGLSEWKNERGWLTDTCLDGQDTFKRLMDMLDIPLQ
;
A
#
# COMPACT_ATOMS: atom_id res chain seq x y z
N MET A 1 13.33 -0.77 13.27
CA MET A 1 14.73 -0.31 13.56
C MET A 1 14.85 1.15 13.13
N PHE A 2 15.87 1.91 13.60
CA PHE A 2 16.06 3.30 13.18
C PHE A 2 17.43 3.46 12.52
N SER A 3 17.47 4.13 11.33
CA SER A 3 18.72 4.62 10.77
C SER A 3 19.00 6.01 11.35
N TYR A 4 20.24 6.24 11.73
CA TYR A 4 20.75 7.53 12.19
C TYR A 4 21.82 8.07 11.21
N GLU A 5 21.65 7.79 9.92
CA GLU A 5 22.58 8.28 8.88
C GLU A 5 22.61 9.79 8.83
N GLY A 6 21.45 10.47 8.84
CA GLY A 6 21.38 11.92 8.86
C GLY A 6 22.14 12.53 10.04
N LEU A 7 22.01 11.93 11.24
CA LEU A 7 22.82 12.31 12.40
C LEU A 7 24.30 12.10 12.11
N SER A 8 24.68 10.94 11.59
CA SER A 8 26.12 10.62 11.35
C SER A 8 26.75 11.58 10.35
N GLU A 9 26.04 11.94 9.31
CA GLU A 9 26.51 12.87 8.28
C GLU A 9 26.69 14.30 8.83
N ARG A 10 25.71 14.80 9.59
CA ARG A 10 25.80 16.13 10.21
C ARG A 10 26.91 16.22 11.25
N LEU A 11 27.13 15.15 12.03
CA LEU A 11 28.26 15.07 12.94
C LEU A 11 29.60 15.10 12.18
N ARG A 12 29.69 14.35 11.07
CA ARG A 12 30.88 14.33 10.21
C ARG A 12 31.20 15.73 9.64
N VAL A 13 30.16 16.44 9.19
CA VAL A 13 30.33 17.85 8.69
C VAL A 13 30.84 18.76 9.80
N LYS A 14 30.45 18.56 11.05
CA LYS A 14 30.96 19.30 12.20
C LYS A 14 32.31 18.78 12.74
N GLY A 15 32.84 17.68 12.20
CA GLY A 15 34.11 17.09 12.63
C GLY A 15 34.07 16.43 14.01
N ILE A 16 32.90 15.98 14.45
CA ILE A 16 32.67 15.31 15.74
C ILE A 16 32.08 13.93 15.58
N ASN A 17 32.29 13.07 16.58
CA ASN A 17 31.77 11.72 16.61
C ASN A 17 30.51 11.60 17.52
N LYS A 18 29.80 10.49 17.40
CA LYS A 18 28.63 10.20 18.26
C LYS A 18 28.99 10.17 19.75
N SER A 19 30.19 9.70 20.11
CA SER A 19 30.71 9.68 21.50
C SER A 19 30.88 11.07 22.09
N ASP A 20 31.23 12.06 21.27
CA ASP A 20 31.49 13.43 21.73
C ASP A 20 30.19 14.12 22.20
N LEU A 21 29.04 13.64 21.76
CA LEU A 21 27.73 14.09 22.25
C LEU A 21 27.53 13.84 23.76
N THR A 22 28.32 12.92 24.35
CA THR A 22 28.30 12.68 25.80
C THR A 22 28.90 13.90 26.54
N GLU A 23 30.00 14.42 26.07
CA GLU A 23 30.68 15.58 26.67
C GLU A 23 29.96 16.88 26.30
N ILE A 24 29.59 17.04 25.03
CA ILE A 24 28.99 18.27 24.50
C ILE A 24 27.56 18.50 25.01
N LEU A 25 26.74 17.43 25.03
CA LEU A 25 25.31 17.52 25.33
C LEU A 25 24.88 16.76 26.59
N GLY A 26 25.81 16.10 27.30
CA GLY A 26 25.47 15.27 28.47
C GLY A 26 24.57 14.07 28.13
N ILE A 27 24.69 13.53 26.92
CA ILE A 27 23.93 12.35 26.50
C ILE A 27 24.61 11.10 27.07
N SER A 28 23.84 10.24 27.71
CA SER A 28 24.43 9.05 28.33
C SER A 28 25.06 8.10 27.31
N SER A 29 26.15 7.42 27.69
CA SER A 29 26.78 6.40 26.87
C SER A 29 25.81 5.28 26.46
N ARG A 30 24.80 4.98 27.31
CA ARG A 30 23.72 4.06 26.98
C ARG A 30 22.85 4.55 25.81
N THR A 31 22.58 5.84 25.75
CA THR A 31 21.83 6.45 24.63
C THR A 31 22.66 6.44 23.34
N ILE A 32 23.98 6.70 23.44
CA ILE A 32 24.88 6.56 22.28
C ILE A 32 24.91 5.13 21.76
N ALA A 33 24.96 4.14 22.66
CA ALA A 33 24.88 2.72 22.28
C ALA A 33 23.54 2.37 21.60
N LYS A 34 22.42 2.94 22.03
CA LYS A 34 21.11 2.80 21.36
C LYS A 34 21.15 3.36 19.94
N ILE A 35 21.68 4.56 19.76
CA ILE A 35 21.84 5.17 18.42
C ILE A 35 22.70 4.27 17.52
N ALA A 36 23.80 3.73 18.04
CA ALA A 36 24.68 2.85 17.28
C ALA A 36 24.00 1.53 16.87
N LYS A 37 23.05 1.04 17.67
CA LYS A 37 22.26 -0.18 17.40
C LYS A 37 20.98 0.07 16.61
N GLY A 38 20.70 1.31 16.21
CA GLY A 38 19.45 1.65 15.55
C GLY A 38 18.21 1.50 16.45
N GLU A 39 18.36 1.64 17.77
CA GLU A 39 17.25 1.62 18.71
C GLU A 39 16.63 3.01 18.88
N LYS A 40 15.32 3.07 19.17
CA LYS A 40 14.63 4.33 19.44
C LYS A 40 15.18 5.02 20.67
N ILE A 41 15.43 6.32 20.55
CA ILE A 41 15.77 7.20 21.67
C ILE A 41 14.61 8.14 22.00
N SER A 42 14.65 8.83 23.14
CA SER A 42 13.56 9.74 23.52
C SER A 42 13.48 10.96 22.60
N ALA A 43 12.28 11.43 22.29
CA ALA A 43 12.04 12.62 21.50
C ALA A 43 12.77 13.86 22.11
N ARG A 44 12.83 13.94 23.45
CA ARG A 44 13.56 15.00 24.16
C ARG A 44 15.07 14.98 23.86
N THR A 45 15.67 13.79 23.80
CA THR A 45 17.09 13.63 23.47
C THR A 45 17.32 13.98 22.01
N MET A 46 16.43 13.53 21.13
CA MET A 46 16.51 13.83 19.70
C MET A 46 16.42 15.34 19.45
N ALA A 47 15.45 16.03 20.03
CA ALA A 47 15.32 17.49 19.95
C ALA A 47 16.59 18.21 20.41
N LYS A 48 17.19 17.77 21.53
CA LYS A 48 18.44 18.34 22.03
C LYS A 48 19.63 18.21 21.05
N ILE A 49 19.69 17.08 20.34
CA ILE A 49 20.70 16.86 19.30
C ILE A 49 20.42 17.75 18.08
N ALA A 50 19.16 17.82 17.66
CA ALA A 50 18.71 18.62 16.52
C ALA A 50 18.98 20.10 16.73
N ASP A 51 18.66 20.63 17.93
CA ASP A 51 18.96 22.01 18.32
C ASP A 51 20.46 22.32 18.22
N TYR A 52 21.31 21.42 18.71
CA TYR A 52 22.77 21.57 18.61
C TYR A 52 23.27 21.53 17.15
N LEU A 53 22.64 20.72 16.32
CA LEU A 53 23.00 20.59 14.90
C LEU A 53 22.29 21.62 14.01
N ALA A 54 21.42 22.45 14.57
CA ALA A 54 20.61 23.48 13.90
C ALA A 54 19.78 22.89 12.72
N CYS A 55 19.03 21.81 12.98
CA CYS A 55 18.23 21.11 11.98
C CYS A 55 16.91 20.59 12.60
N ASP A 56 16.00 20.13 11.75
CA ASP A 56 14.79 19.44 12.22
C ASP A 56 15.16 18.06 12.78
N PRO A 57 14.56 17.61 13.89
CA PRO A 57 14.76 16.25 14.41
C PRO A 57 14.51 15.15 13.40
N THR A 58 13.57 15.30 12.47
CA THR A 58 13.23 14.32 11.43
C THR A 58 14.35 14.12 10.41
N GLU A 59 15.25 15.09 10.26
CA GLU A 59 16.43 14.98 9.38
C GLU A 59 17.56 14.13 9.98
N LEU A 60 17.49 13.79 11.27
CA LEU A 60 18.55 13.07 11.98
C LEU A 60 18.35 11.54 11.96
N TYR A 61 17.12 11.09 11.78
CA TYR A 61 16.81 9.67 11.80
C TYR A 61 15.61 9.35 10.91
N ARG A 62 15.57 8.10 10.46
CA ARG A 62 14.40 7.51 9.80
C ARG A 62 14.12 6.13 10.38
N GLU A 63 12.87 5.72 10.41
CA GLU A 63 12.50 4.36 10.75
C GLU A 63 12.80 3.45 9.57
N ILE A 64 13.58 2.36 9.83
CA ILE A 64 13.89 1.36 8.83
C ILE A 64 13.06 0.13 9.18
N THR A 65 12.27 -0.33 8.22
CA THR A 65 11.62 -1.63 8.31
C THR A 65 12.62 -2.74 7.97
N ASP A 66 12.46 -3.92 8.59
CA ASP A 66 13.20 -5.12 8.18
C ASP A 66 12.67 -5.66 6.82
N ASN A 67 11.56 -5.13 6.35
CA ASN A 67 10.97 -5.43 5.06
C ASN A 67 11.66 -4.60 3.96
N ARG A 68 12.55 -5.26 3.23
CA ARG A 68 13.36 -4.63 2.20
C ARG A 68 12.53 -4.00 1.07
N ILE A 69 11.46 -4.67 0.63
CA ILE A 69 10.60 -4.16 -0.43
C ILE A 69 9.94 -2.85 0.02
N LEU A 70 9.36 -2.84 1.21
CA LEU A 70 8.73 -1.65 1.77
C LEU A 70 9.74 -0.50 1.93
N GLN A 71 10.97 -0.81 2.37
CA GLN A 71 12.01 0.20 2.50
C GLN A 71 12.38 0.82 1.15
N ILE A 72 12.58 0.00 0.11
CA ILE A 72 12.86 0.47 -1.26
C ILE A 72 11.72 1.37 -1.74
N LEU A 73 10.47 0.95 -1.59
CA LEU A 73 9.31 1.73 -2.01
C LEU A 73 9.25 3.10 -1.30
N ARG A 74 9.57 3.16 -0.01
CA ARG A 74 9.62 4.41 0.76
C ARG A 74 10.75 5.32 0.31
N ASP A 75 11.95 4.76 0.16
CA ASP A 75 13.14 5.52 -0.26
C ASP A 75 12.95 6.10 -1.66
N GLU A 76 12.44 5.30 -2.61
CA GLU A 76 12.20 5.75 -3.98
C GLU A 76 11.05 6.75 -4.08
N LYS A 77 9.98 6.59 -3.28
CA LYS A 77 8.88 7.56 -3.16
C LYS A 77 9.39 8.90 -2.67
N GLU A 78 10.18 8.92 -1.60
CA GLU A 78 10.76 10.16 -1.03
C GLU A 78 11.74 10.83 -2.00
N ALA A 79 12.61 10.05 -2.61
CA ALA A 79 13.60 10.53 -3.58
C ALA A 79 13.02 10.84 -4.96
N LYS A 80 11.73 10.51 -5.22
CA LYS A 80 11.05 10.66 -6.51
C LYS A 80 11.82 9.99 -7.66
N ILE A 81 12.30 8.77 -7.43
CA ILE A 81 13.07 8.02 -8.43
C ILE A 81 12.16 7.60 -9.59
N SER A 82 12.56 7.94 -10.81
CA SER A 82 11.92 7.47 -12.03
C SER A 82 12.49 6.12 -12.46
N GLY A 83 11.62 5.20 -12.91
CA GLY A 83 12.02 3.88 -13.41
C GLY A 83 12.42 2.87 -12.33
N GLY A 84 12.26 3.19 -11.04
CA GLY A 84 12.47 2.27 -9.92
C GLY A 84 11.24 1.40 -9.61
N LEU A 85 11.34 0.60 -8.55
CA LEU A 85 10.28 -0.31 -8.12
C LEU A 85 8.99 0.42 -7.75
N TYR A 86 9.10 1.55 -7.06
CA TYR A 86 7.95 2.39 -6.71
C TYR A 86 7.23 2.91 -7.96
N HIS A 87 7.99 3.43 -8.95
CA HIS A 87 7.45 3.92 -10.21
C HIS A 87 6.69 2.80 -10.96
N GLU A 88 7.33 1.65 -11.15
CA GLU A 88 6.73 0.53 -11.88
C GLU A 88 5.53 -0.07 -11.12
N LEU A 89 5.58 -0.14 -9.79
CA LEU A 89 4.43 -0.55 -8.97
C LEU A 89 3.25 0.40 -9.18
N GLN A 90 3.48 1.72 -9.13
CA GLN A 90 2.45 2.73 -9.32
C GLN A 90 1.76 2.54 -10.68
N VAL A 91 2.53 2.46 -11.75
CA VAL A 91 1.97 2.36 -13.11
C VAL A 91 1.27 1.03 -13.33
N ARG A 92 1.95 -0.10 -13.08
CA ARG A 92 1.42 -1.43 -13.41
C ARG A 92 0.24 -1.82 -12.55
N MET A 93 0.30 -1.56 -11.24
CA MET A 93 -0.81 -1.90 -10.36
C MET A 93 -2.03 -1.02 -10.66
N THR A 94 -1.84 0.27 -10.91
CA THR A 94 -2.94 1.18 -11.23
C THR A 94 -3.59 0.81 -12.55
N TYR A 95 -2.80 0.61 -13.61
CA TYR A 95 -3.32 0.19 -14.89
C TYR A 95 -4.14 -1.10 -14.78
N ASN A 96 -3.52 -2.16 -14.31
CA ASN A 96 -4.18 -3.46 -14.24
C ASN A 96 -5.41 -3.45 -13.34
N SER A 97 -5.31 -2.83 -12.16
CA SER A 97 -6.42 -2.78 -11.19
C SER A 97 -7.63 -2.01 -11.73
N ASN A 98 -7.43 -0.89 -12.44
CA ASN A 98 -8.50 -0.12 -13.04
C ASN A 98 -9.05 -0.80 -14.31
N HIS A 99 -8.19 -1.39 -15.14
CA HIS A 99 -8.60 -2.05 -16.38
C HIS A 99 -9.42 -3.32 -16.12
N ILE A 100 -9.13 -4.06 -15.04
CA ILE A 100 -9.97 -5.15 -14.54
C ILE A 100 -11.40 -4.65 -14.24
N GLU A 101 -11.56 -3.44 -13.72
CA GLU A 101 -12.87 -2.84 -13.42
C GLU A 101 -13.51 -2.12 -14.63
N GLY A 102 -12.85 -2.10 -15.77
CA GLY A 102 -13.40 -1.61 -17.04
C GLY A 102 -12.93 -0.23 -17.48
N SER A 103 -11.90 0.35 -16.83
CA SER A 103 -11.25 1.57 -17.31
C SER A 103 -10.76 1.40 -18.75
N LYS A 104 -10.86 2.46 -19.54
CA LYS A 104 -10.44 2.50 -20.94
C LYS A 104 -9.03 3.05 -21.14
N LEU A 105 -8.37 3.49 -20.06
CA LEU A 105 -7.00 4.00 -20.13
C LEU A 105 -6.03 2.85 -20.45
N SER A 106 -5.14 3.07 -21.43
CA SER A 106 -4.02 2.16 -21.70
C SER A 106 -2.94 2.26 -20.60
N GLU A 107 -2.00 1.31 -20.59
CA GLU A 107 -0.85 1.38 -19.69
C GLU A 107 0.01 2.61 -19.99
N ASP A 108 0.23 2.94 -21.27
CA ASP A 108 0.99 4.13 -21.68
C ASP A 108 0.32 5.42 -21.22
N GLN A 109 -1.00 5.51 -21.32
CA GLN A 109 -1.75 6.67 -20.80
C GLN A 109 -1.68 6.74 -19.27
N THR A 110 -1.77 5.60 -18.58
CA THR A 110 -1.61 5.53 -17.12
C THR A 110 -0.21 5.99 -16.71
N ARG A 111 0.82 5.54 -17.41
CA ARG A 111 2.22 5.96 -17.22
C ARG A 111 2.39 7.46 -17.46
N LEU A 112 1.84 7.98 -18.54
CA LEU A 112 1.92 9.40 -18.87
C LEU A 112 1.29 10.28 -17.78
N ILE A 113 0.13 9.87 -17.25
CA ILE A 113 -0.52 10.58 -16.13
C ILE A 113 0.41 10.58 -14.91
N PHE A 114 1.01 9.43 -14.56
CA PHE A 114 1.89 9.33 -13.40
C PHE A 114 3.15 10.19 -13.54
N GLU A 115 3.81 10.10 -14.69
CA GLU A 115 5.11 10.76 -14.92
C GLU A 115 5.00 12.27 -15.14
N THR A 116 3.93 12.72 -15.81
CA THR A 116 3.85 14.10 -16.30
C THR A 116 2.66 14.90 -15.78
N ASN A 117 1.72 14.23 -15.09
CA ASN A 117 0.43 14.79 -14.71
C ASN A 117 -0.36 15.36 -15.92
N THR A 118 -0.13 14.78 -17.09
CA THR A 118 -0.85 15.10 -18.34
C THR A 118 -1.44 13.84 -18.94
N ILE A 119 -2.35 13.99 -19.89
CA ILE A 119 -2.95 12.88 -20.63
C ILE A 119 -3.13 13.28 -22.08
N ASP A 120 -2.75 12.38 -22.98
CA ASP A 120 -3.15 12.42 -24.37
C ASP A 120 -4.44 11.61 -24.51
N VAL A 121 -5.57 12.31 -24.55
CA VAL A 121 -6.89 11.69 -24.68
C VAL A 121 -7.24 11.53 -26.15
N GLY A 122 -7.33 10.27 -26.60
CA GLY A 122 -8.18 9.95 -27.73
C GLY A 122 -9.67 10.14 -27.40
N ASP A 123 -10.54 10.08 -28.40
CA ASP A 123 -11.98 10.27 -28.24
C ASP A 123 -12.59 9.26 -27.25
N GLY A 124 -13.36 9.75 -26.29
CA GLY A 124 -14.28 8.98 -25.47
C GLY A 124 -13.70 8.29 -24.23
N ILE A 125 -12.63 8.81 -23.63
CA ILE A 125 -12.19 8.38 -22.29
C ILE A 125 -13.06 9.07 -21.23
N PRO A 126 -13.75 8.31 -20.34
CA PRO A 126 -14.52 8.87 -19.25
C PRO A 126 -13.62 9.68 -18.30
N VAL A 127 -14.11 10.82 -17.84
CA VAL A 127 -13.38 11.64 -16.85
C VAL A 127 -13.13 10.86 -15.56
N ASP A 128 -14.08 10.02 -15.16
CA ASP A 128 -13.93 9.19 -13.96
C ASP A 128 -12.78 8.19 -14.09
N ASP A 129 -12.48 7.65 -15.27
CA ASP A 129 -11.32 6.78 -15.50
C ASP A 129 -10.00 7.51 -15.17
N ILE A 130 -9.91 8.80 -15.54
CA ILE A 130 -8.74 9.64 -15.24
C ILE A 130 -8.68 9.93 -13.74
N LEU A 131 -9.79 10.34 -13.14
CA LEU A 131 -9.86 10.62 -11.70
C LEU A 131 -9.51 9.37 -10.87
N GLU A 132 -10.14 8.25 -11.16
CA GLU A 132 -9.89 6.99 -10.46
C GLU A 132 -8.44 6.50 -10.65
N THR A 133 -7.79 6.80 -11.78
CA THR A 133 -6.38 6.51 -12.00
C THR A 133 -5.48 7.37 -11.10
N VAL A 134 -5.70 8.68 -11.05
CA VAL A 134 -4.96 9.58 -10.15
C VAL A 134 -5.21 9.22 -8.68
N HIS A 135 -6.43 8.88 -8.33
CA HIS A 135 -6.79 8.44 -6.99
C HIS A 135 -6.15 7.10 -6.62
N HIS A 136 -6.00 6.20 -7.57
CA HIS A 136 -5.36 4.91 -7.32
C HIS A 136 -3.86 5.08 -7.01
N PHE A 137 -3.16 6.00 -7.67
CA PHE A 137 -1.79 6.36 -7.30
C PHE A 137 -1.70 6.86 -5.84
N ARG A 138 -2.61 7.76 -5.45
CA ARG A 138 -2.68 8.26 -4.06
C ARG A 138 -3.02 7.14 -3.06
N ALA A 139 -3.84 6.19 -3.46
CA ALA A 139 -4.18 5.04 -2.63
C ALA A 139 -2.98 4.11 -2.43
N ILE A 140 -2.14 3.89 -3.45
CA ILE A 140 -0.86 3.16 -3.30
C ILE A 140 0.09 3.91 -2.38
N ASP A 141 0.19 5.25 -2.50
CA ASP A 141 0.99 6.06 -1.59
C ASP A 141 0.55 5.90 -0.13
N TYR A 142 -0.77 5.97 0.10
CA TYR A 142 -1.33 5.75 1.43
C TYR A 142 -1.06 4.33 1.94
N VAL A 143 -1.17 3.31 1.10
CA VAL A 143 -0.82 1.92 1.45
C VAL A 143 0.63 1.80 1.94
N ILE A 144 1.58 2.42 1.23
CA ILE A 144 3.00 2.41 1.61
C ILE A 144 3.21 3.10 2.97
N ASP A 145 2.49 4.22 3.21
CA ASP A 145 2.61 4.99 4.44
C ASP A 145 2.10 4.21 5.66
N VAL A 146 0.95 3.52 5.53
CA VAL A 146 0.32 2.75 6.61
C VAL A 146 0.65 1.25 6.58
N ALA A 147 1.64 0.84 5.78
CA ALA A 147 1.90 -0.59 5.53
C ALA A 147 2.07 -1.42 6.81
N GLU A 148 2.75 -0.88 7.83
CA GLU A 148 3.06 -1.58 9.09
C GLU A 148 1.92 -1.54 10.11
N GLU A 149 0.89 -0.72 9.90
CA GLU A 149 -0.27 -0.66 10.78
C GLU A 149 -1.13 -1.92 10.70
N ALA A 150 -1.81 -2.27 11.80
CA ALA A 150 -2.78 -3.35 11.78
C ALA A 150 -3.94 -3.00 10.85
N LEU A 151 -4.39 -3.97 10.03
CA LEU A 151 -5.52 -3.74 9.13
C LEU A 151 -6.77 -3.42 9.95
N SER A 152 -7.40 -2.29 9.63
CA SER A 152 -8.59 -1.80 10.33
C SER A 152 -9.70 -1.36 9.36
N GLU A 153 -10.89 -1.18 9.91
CA GLU A 153 -12.01 -0.63 9.12
C GLU A 153 -11.71 0.79 8.64
N GLU A 154 -11.00 1.59 9.43
CA GLU A 154 -10.61 2.95 9.07
C GLU A 154 -9.71 2.96 7.84
N ILE A 155 -8.69 2.11 7.80
CA ILE A 155 -7.79 1.99 6.64
C ILE A 155 -8.58 1.59 5.38
N ILE A 156 -9.44 0.57 5.49
CA ILE A 156 -10.24 0.08 4.36
C ILE A 156 -11.22 1.16 3.86
N LYS A 157 -11.91 1.84 4.76
CA LYS A 157 -12.82 2.93 4.43
C LYS A 157 -12.10 4.14 3.84
N HIS A 158 -10.90 4.45 4.34
CA HIS A 158 -10.09 5.52 3.80
C HIS A 158 -9.57 5.23 2.39
N LEU A 159 -9.16 3.99 2.10
CA LEU A 159 -8.82 3.56 0.74
C LEU A 159 -10.01 3.75 -0.22
N HIS A 160 -11.22 3.35 0.20
CA HIS A 160 -12.41 3.59 -0.59
C HIS A 160 -12.70 5.09 -0.78
N TYR A 161 -12.49 5.90 0.27
CA TYR A 161 -12.63 7.37 0.18
C TYR A 161 -11.65 7.93 -0.86
N ILE A 162 -10.38 7.58 -0.79
CA ILE A 162 -9.37 8.04 -1.75
C ILE A 162 -9.78 7.69 -3.18
N LEU A 163 -10.26 6.47 -3.42
CA LEU A 163 -10.61 6.01 -4.77
C LEU A 163 -11.85 6.70 -5.34
N LYS A 164 -12.87 6.97 -4.54
CA LYS A 164 -14.21 7.33 -5.03
C LYS A 164 -14.63 8.77 -4.77
N HIS A 165 -13.83 9.57 -4.01
CA HIS A 165 -14.17 10.98 -3.84
C HIS A 165 -14.09 11.72 -5.18
N ASP A 166 -14.93 12.73 -5.36
CA ASP A 166 -15.02 13.58 -6.56
C ASP A 166 -15.42 12.87 -7.88
N THR A 167 -15.65 11.56 -7.90
CA THR A 167 -16.20 10.85 -9.05
C THR A 167 -17.68 11.17 -9.25
N ALA A 168 -18.23 10.81 -10.41
CA ALA A 168 -19.67 10.99 -10.69
C ALA A 168 -20.54 10.28 -9.64
N ASP A 169 -20.14 9.08 -9.21
CA ASP A 169 -20.85 8.31 -8.19
C ASP A 169 -20.91 9.04 -6.84
N SER A 170 -19.86 9.77 -6.46
CA SER A 170 -19.77 10.49 -5.17
C SER A 170 -20.88 11.54 -5.00
N ARG A 171 -21.50 11.98 -6.10
CA ARG A 171 -22.59 12.97 -6.13
C ARG A 171 -23.96 12.35 -5.88
N LEU A 172 -24.04 11.01 -5.88
CA LEU A 172 -25.29 10.30 -5.69
C LEU A 172 -25.60 10.20 -4.18
N SER A 173 -26.77 10.65 -3.75
CA SER A 173 -27.17 10.71 -2.34
C SER A 173 -27.17 9.36 -1.62
N TRP A 174 -27.27 8.27 -2.37
CA TRP A 174 -27.29 6.90 -1.86
C TRP A 174 -25.89 6.22 -1.91
N PHE A 175 -24.91 6.84 -2.57
CA PHE A 175 -23.55 6.33 -2.63
C PHE A 175 -22.74 6.84 -1.42
N ALA A 176 -22.24 5.92 -0.62
CA ALA A 176 -21.47 6.27 0.58
C ALA A 176 -19.97 6.22 0.29
N VAL A 177 -19.37 7.37 -0.01
CA VAL A 177 -17.92 7.48 -0.20
C VAL A 177 -17.22 7.31 1.14
N GLY A 178 -16.27 6.37 1.22
CA GLY A 178 -15.54 6.09 2.46
C GLY A 178 -16.37 5.41 3.54
N ASP A 179 -17.54 4.87 3.19
CA ASP A 179 -18.36 4.12 4.14
C ASP A 179 -19.09 2.95 3.44
N TYR A 180 -19.63 2.04 4.25
CA TYR A 180 -20.28 0.83 3.75
C TYR A 180 -21.54 1.13 2.96
N LYS A 181 -21.85 0.24 2.02
CA LYS A 181 -23.00 0.34 1.13
C LYS A 181 -24.32 0.45 1.88
N LYS A 182 -25.22 1.28 1.32
CA LYS A 182 -26.58 1.47 1.82
C LYS A 182 -27.62 0.64 1.08
N ARG A 183 -27.26 0.10 -0.08
CA ARG A 183 -28.12 -0.70 -0.94
C ARG A 183 -27.53 -2.08 -1.17
N ALA A 184 -28.38 -3.10 -1.23
CA ALA A 184 -27.95 -4.44 -1.63
C ALA A 184 -27.44 -4.41 -3.07
N ASN A 185 -26.40 -5.18 -3.33
CA ASN A 185 -25.83 -5.37 -4.66
C ASN A 185 -25.56 -6.86 -4.93
N MET A 186 -25.31 -7.17 -6.19
CA MET A 186 -24.97 -8.51 -6.67
C MET A 186 -23.68 -8.43 -7.49
N VAL A 187 -22.90 -9.49 -7.46
CA VAL A 187 -21.66 -9.62 -8.26
C VAL A 187 -21.67 -10.98 -8.94
N GLY A 188 -21.56 -10.99 -10.28
CA GLY A 188 -21.55 -12.21 -11.07
C GLY A 188 -22.78 -13.12 -10.83
N GLY A 189 -23.97 -12.52 -10.58
CA GLY A 189 -25.18 -13.25 -10.26
C GLY A 189 -25.30 -13.74 -8.81
N ARG A 190 -24.29 -13.52 -7.96
CA ARG A 190 -24.29 -13.88 -6.54
C ARG A 190 -24.71 -12.69 -5.66
N GLU A 191 -25.60 -12.93 -4.70
CA GLU A 191 -25.89 -11.96 -3.66
C GLU A 191 -24.68 -11.75 -2.74
N THR A 192 -24.40 -10.50 -2.41
CA THR A 192 -23.37 -10.11 -1.46
C THR A 192 -23.97 -9.90 -0.06
N ALA A 193 -23.17 -9.53 0.93
CA ALA A 193 -23.68 -9.24 2.26
C ALA A 193 -24.74 -8.11 2.20
N LYS A 194 -25.86 -8.29 2.92
CA LYS A 194 -26.87 -7.23 3.03
C LYS A 194 -26.27 -6.03 3.78
N PRO A 195 -26.66 -4.78 3.46
CA PRO A 195 -26.07 -3.59 4.10
C PRO A 195 -26.01 -3.65 5.64
N LYS A 196 -27.07 -4.13 6.27
CA LYS A 196 -27.15 -4.28 7.75
C LYS A 196 -26.14 -5.29 8.33
N ASP A 197 -25.71 -6.26 7.52
CA ASP A 197 -24.83 -7.36 7.94
C ASP A 197 -23.34 -7.03 7.65
N VAL A 198 -23.07 -6.01 6.82
CA VAL A 198 -21.70 -5.65 6.42
C VAL A 198 -20.82 -5.32 7.63
N PRO A 199 -21.20 -4.43 8.58
CA PRO A 199 -20.32 -4.06 9.69
C PRO A 199 -19.93 -5.28 10.54
N ILE A 200 -20.88 -6.17 10.82
CA ILE A 200 -20.65 -7.38 11.63
C ILE A 200 -19.69 -8.32 10.92
N ARG A 201 -19.89 -8.55 9.60
CA ARG A 201 -19.03 -9.44 8.81
C ARG A 201 -17.62 -8.87 8.63
N MET A 202 -17.49 -7.57 8.38
CA MET A 202 -16.18 -6.91 8.26
C MET A 202 -15.41 -7.00 9.58
N LYS A 203 -16.07 -6.71 10.70
CA LYS A 203 -15.45 -6.84 12.01
C LYS A 203 -14.97 -8.27 12.27
N ALA A 204 -15.81 -9.27 12.04
CA ALA A 204 -15.44 -10.68 12.24
C ALA A 204 -14.27 -11.11 11.34
N MET A 205 -14.25 -10.69 10.07
CA MET A 205 -13.16 -10.95 9.12
C MET A 205 -11.85 -10.34 9.62
N LEU A 206 -11.87 -9.08 10.04
CA LEU A 206 -10.67 -8.37 10.53
C LEU A 206 -10.15 -8.96 11.85
N GLU A 207 -11.03 -9.29 12.79
CA GLU A 207 -10.64 -9.95 14.04
C GLU A 207 -9.99 -11.31 13.78
N ALA A 208 -10.57 -12.13 12.90
CA ALA A 208 -10.01 -13.43 12.54
C ALA A 208 -8.65 -13.30 11.82
N TYR A 209 -8.51 -12.33 10.93
CA TYR A 209 -7.27 -12.10 10.21
C TYR A 209 -6.16 -11.55 11.14
N ASN A 210 -6.45 -10.52 11.93
CA ASN A 210 -5.48 -9.91 12.84
C ASN A 210 -5.06 -10.81 14.01
N ALA A 211 -5.82 -11.86 14.31
CA ALA A 211 -5.43 -12.85 15.32
C ALA A 211 -4.31 -13.81 14.85
N LYS A 212 -4.00 -13.84 13.54
CA LYS A 212 -2.93 -14.68 12.98
C LYS A 212 -1.56 -14.13 13.38
N LYS A 213 -0.64 -15.01 13.77
CA LYS A 213 0.73 -14.64 14.16
C LYS A 213 1.69 -14.63 12.96
N ASP A 214 1.60 -15.68 12.15
CA ASP A 214 2.44 -15.89 10.98
C ASP A 214 1.54 -15.88 9.75
N VAL A 215 1.43 -14.72 9.11
CA VAL A 215 0.59 -14.52 7.94
C VAL A 215 1.34 -14.95 6.68
N THR A 216 0.70 -15.81 5.88
CA THR A 216 1.24 -16.29 4.60
C THR A 216 0.55 -15.59 3.42
N VAL A 217 1.05 -15.81 2.21
CA VAL A 217 0.41 -15.29 0.98
C VAL A 217 -1.00 -15.85 0.81
N GLU A 218 -1.21 -17.12 1.17
CA GLU A 218 -2.52 -17.78 1.14
C GLU A 218 -3.51 -17.12 2.11
N ASP A 219 -3.03 -16.64 3.26
CA ASP A 219 -3.86 -15.88 4.20
C ASP A 219 -4.29 -14.54 3.65
N VAL A 220 -3.41 -13.85 2.92
CA VAL A 220 -3.74 -12.59 2.23
C VAL A 220 -4.74 -12.84 1.10
N ILE A 221 -4.58 -13.92 0.34
CA ILE A 221 -5.52 -14.31 -0.72
C ILE A 221 -6.89 -14.68 -0.11
N ALA A 222 -6.91 -15.39 1.01
CA ALA A 222 -8.14 -15.72 1.71
C ALA A 222 -8.85 -14.47 2.24
N LEU A 223 -8.12 -13.52 2.83
CA LEU A 223 -8.65 -12.23 3.24
C LEU A 223 -9.30 -11.49 2.06
N HIS A 224 -8.64 -11.48 0.91
CA HIS A 224 -9.17 -10.86 -0.30
C HIS A 224 -10.47 -11.51 -0.77
N ALA A 225 -10.51 -12.84 -0.82
CA ALA A 225 -11.72 -13.58 -1.20
C ALA A 225 -12.88 -13.30 -0.22
N ASP A 226 -12.63 -13.31 1.09
CA ASP A 226 -13.64 -13.02 2.10
C ASP A 226 -14.16 -11.59 1.98
N PHE A 227 -13.26 -10.61 1.72
CA PHE A 227 -13.64 -9.24 1.45
C PHE A 227 -14.54 -9.12 0.21
N GLU A 228 -14.19 -9.78 -0.90
CA GLU A 228 -14.99 -9.82 -2.12
C GLU A 228 -16.34 -10.54 -1.94
N TYR A 229 -16.40 -11.51 -1.03
CA TYR A 229 -17.69 -12.16 -0.67
C TYR A 229 -18.59 -11.26 0.17
N ILE A 230 -18.02 -10.44 1.06
CA ILE A 230 -18.77 -9.44 1.83
C ILE A 230 -19.22 -8.31 0.90
N HIS A 231 -18.32 -7.85 0.04
CA HIS A 231 -18.51 -6.76 -0.91
C HIS A 231 -19.06 -5.51 -0.22
N PRO A 232 -18.26 -4.92 0.69
CA PRO A 232 -18.76 -3.95 1.67
C PRO A 232 -19.20 -2.61 1.09
N PHE A 233 -18.70 -2.22 -0.06
CA PHE A 233 -18.99 -0.94 -0.69
C PHE A 233 -20.00 -1.08 -1.83
N GLN A 234 -20.57 0.03 -2.27
CA GLN A 234 -21.50 0.05 -3.38
C GLN A 234 -20.79 -0.21 -4.72
N ASP A 235 -19.57 0.32 -4.87
CA ASP A 235 -18.63 0.13 -5.97
C ASP A 235 -17.18 0.22 -5.44
N GLY A 236 -16.18 -0.10 -6.27
CA GLY A 236 -14.76 0.01 -5.91
C GLY A 236 -14.20 -1.11 -5.04
N ASN A 237 -14.98 -2.16 -4.76
CA ASN A 237 -14.54 -3.26 -3.89
C ASN A 237 -13.30 -3.98 -4.43
N GLY A 238 -13.25 -4.34 -5.71
CA GLY A 238 -12.11 -5.01 -6.31
C GLY A 238 -10.82 -4.22 -6.16
N ARG A 239 -10.86 -2.92 -6.42
CA ARG A 239 -9.70 -2.02 -6.27
C ARG A 239 -9.24 -1.92 -4.82
N VAL A 240 -10.18 -1.68 -3.88
CA VAL A 240 -9.87 -1.66 -2.44
C VAL A 240 -9.29 -3.01 -2.00
N GLY A 241 -9.90 -4.13 -2.40
CA GLY A 241 -9.43 -5.46 -2.05
C GLY A 241 -8.00 -5.74 -2.52
N ARG A 242 -7.65 -5.37 -3.75
CA ARG A 242 -6.28 -5.51 -4.27
C ARG A 242 -5.28 -4.57 -3.58
N LEU A 243 -5.67 -3.35 -3.20
CA LEU A 243 -4.86 -2.45 -2.40
C LEU A 243 -4.65 -2.98 -0.97
N VAL A 244 -5.66 -3.59 -0.36
CA VAL A 244 -5.52 -4.29 0.93
C VAL A 244 -4.54 -5.46 0.83
N CYS A 245 -4.58 -6.23 -0.28
CA CYS A 245 -3.57 -7.28 -0.52
C CYS A 245 -2.16 -6.71 -0.59
N LEU A 246 -1.93 -5.62 -1.33
CA LEU A 246 -0.64 -4.95 -1.38
C LEU A 246 -0.19 -4.54 0.03
N LYS A 247 -1.07 -3.89 0.78
CA LYS A 247 -0.79 -3.43 2.15
C LYS A 247 -0.38 -4.58 3.07
N GLU A 248 -1.11 -5.69 3.04
CA GLU A 248 -0.81 -6.82 3.93
C GLU A 248 0.41 -7.60 3.47
N CYS A 249 0.66 -7.73 2.16
CA CYS A 249 1.93 -8.26 1.66
C CYS A 249 3.11 -7.42 2.17
N LEU A 250 3.04 -6.10 2.06
CA LEU A 250 4.07 -5.19 2.56
C LEU A 250 4.23 -5.29 4.07
N ARG A 251 3.13 -5.40 4.83
CA ARG A 251 3.17 -5.53 6.28
C ARG A 251 3.94 -6.75 6.76
N HIS A 252 3.73 -7.87 6.08
CA HIS A 252 4.26 -9.17 6.50
C HIS A 252 5.52 -9.60 5.77
N GLY A 253 6.15 -8.71 4.98
CA GLY A 253 7.35 -9.05 4.21
C GLY A 253 7.12 -10.07 3.09
N ILE A 254 5.86 -10.20 2.65
CA ILE A 254 5.47 -11.07 1.55
C ILE A 254 5.69 -10.30 0.24
N ILE A 255 6.28 -10.94 -0.77
CA ILE A 255 6.39 -10.35 -2.11
C ILE A 255 4.97 -10.05 -2.61
N PRO A 256 4.64 -8.81 -2.99
CA PRO A 256 3.33 -8.47 -3.52
C PRO A 256 2.99 -9.21 -4.81
N PHE A 257 1.71 -9.24 -5.14
CA PHE A 257 1.25 -9.74 -6.45
C PHE A 257 0.44 -8.66 -7.17
N ILE A 258 0.62 -8.59 -8.49
CA ILE A 258 -0.16 -7.73 -9.38
C ILE A 258 -0.98 -8.65 -10.29
N ILE A 259 -2.30 -8.60 -10.15
CA ILE A 259 -3.18 -9.37 -11.04
C ILE A 259 -3.26 -8.60 -12.36
N GLU A 260 -2.71 -9.19 -13.41
CA GLU A 260 -2.70 -8.60 -14.75
C GLU A 260 -4.10 -8.66 -15.37
N ASP A 261 -4.52 -7.62 -16.08
CA ASP A 261 -5.82 -7.58 -16.79
C ASP A 261 -5.99 -8.76 -17.74
N ALA A 262 -4.93 -9.20 -18.41
CA ALA A 262 -4.94 -10.40 -19.23
C ALA A 262 -5.39 -11.68 -18.49
N LYS A 263 -5.29 -11.68 -17.16
CA LYS A 263 -5.72 -12.79 -16.27
C LYS A 263 -7.09 -12.55 -15.63
N LYS A 264 -7.80 -11.48 -15.99
CA LYS A 264 -9.10 -11.08 -15.44
C LYS A 264 -10.11 -12.23 -15.38
N ALA A 265 -10.21 -13.03 -16.45
CA ALA A 265 -11.13 -14.15 -16.51
C ALA A 265 -10.81 -15.23 -15.45
N TYR A 266 -9.53 -15.55 -15.25
CA TYR A 266 -9.07 -16.49 -14.23
C TYR A 266 -9.28 -15.95 -12.83
N TYR A 267 -9.03 -14.68 -12.61
CA TYR A 267 -9.26 -13.98 -11.34
C TYR A 267 -10.73 -14.03 -10.93
N TYR A 268 -11.64 -13.64 -11.81
CA TYR A 268 -13.08 -13.70 -11.50
C TYR A 268 -13.59 -15.13 -11.31
N ARG A 269 -13.11 -16.09 -12.09
CA ARG A 269 -13.39 -17.50 -11.88
C ARG A 269 -12.90 -17.95 -10.50
N GLY A 270 -11.67 -17.59 -10.13
CA GLY A 270 -11.10 -17.92 -8.83
C GLY A 270 -11.90 -17.35 -7.66
N LEU A 271 -12.37 -16.10 -7.77
CA LEU A 271 -13.27 -15.49 -6.79
C LEU A 271 -14.63 -16.20 -6.72
N SER A 272 -15.24 -16.51 -7.86
CA SER A 272 -16.56 -17.14 -7.88
C SER A 272 -16.55 -18.54 -7.27
N GLU A 273 -15.48 -19.29 -7.50
CA GLU A 273 -15.33 -20.68 -7.09
C GLU A 273 -14.56 -20.87 -5.77
N TRP A 274 -14.16 -19.79 -5.12
CA TRP A 274 -13.30 -19.83 -3.92
C TRP A 274 -13.74 -20.81 -2.84
N LYS A 275 -15.05 -20.98 -2.66
CA LYS A 275 -15.61 -21.93 -1.67
C LYS A 275 -15.48 -23.39 -2.07
N ASN A 276 -15.39 -23.64 -3.37
CA ASN A 276 -15.35 -24.98 -3.94
C ASN A 276 -13.90 -25.38 -4.27
N GLU A 277 -13.15 -24.49 -4.89
CA GLU A 277 -11.80 -24.72 -5.38
C GLU A 277 -10.94 -23.46 -5.20
N ARG A 278 -10.13 -23.45 -4.15
CA ARG A 278 -9.29 -22.31 -3.80
C ARG A 278 -8.07 -22.14 -4.72
N GLY A 279 -7.62 -23.25 -5.32
CA GLY A 279 -6.42 -23.28 -6.16
C GLY A 279 -6.48 -22.26 -7.29
N TRP A 280 -7.61 -22.06 -7.92
CA TRP A 280 -7.73 -21.14 -9.06
C TRP A 280 -7.40 -19.68 -8.73
N LEU A 281 -7.88 -19.15 -7.60
CA LEU A 281 -7.53 -17.80 -7.17
C LEU A 281 -6.08 -17.76 -6.69
N THR A 282 -5.68 -18.78 -5.93
CA THR A 282 -4.31 -18.89 -5.42
C THR A 282 -3.30 -18.90 -6.57
N ASP A 283 -3.49 -19.75 -7.57
CA ASP A 283 -2.60 -19.82 -8.74
C ASP A 283 -2.54 -18.50 -9.51
N THR A 284 -3.68 -17.80 -9.66
CA THR A 284 -3.73 -16.49 -10.32
C THR A 284 -2.93 -15.44 -9.53
N CYS A 285 -3.04 -15.43 -8.21
CA CYS A 285 -2.28 -14.50 -7.36
C CYS A 285 -0.79 -14.84 -7.34
N LEU A 286 -0.42 -16.13 -7.31
CA LEU A 286 0.98 -16.56 -7.36
C LEU A 286 1.63 -16.24 -8.73
N ASP A 287 0.90 -16.36 -9.84
CA ASP A 287 1.36 -15.89 -11.16
C ASP A 287 1.61 -14.37 -11.13
N GLY A 288 0.73 -13.60 -10.48
CA GLY A 288 0.94 -12.16 -10.24
C GLY A 288 2.14 -11.86 -9.35
N GLN A 289 2.45 -12.72 -8.40
CA GLN A 289 3.66 -12.62 -7.58
C GLN A 289 4.92 -12.89 -8.40
N ASP A 290 4.88 -13.86 -9.31
CA ASP A 290 6.00 -14.13 -10.21
C ASP A 290 6.23 -12.96 -11.18
N THR A 291 5.18 -12.27 -11.60
CA THR A 291 5.31 -11.00 -12.35
C THR A 291 6.05 -9.94 -11.53
N PHE A 292 5.72 -9.80 -10.24
CA PHE A 292 6.43 -8.86 -9.35
C PHE A 292 7.89 -9.25 -9.12
N LYS A 293 8.19 -10.55 -8.97
CA LYS A 293 9.58 -11.05 -8.87
C LYS A 293 10.39 -10.73 -10.12
N ARG A 294 9.80 -10.95 -11.33
CA ARG A 294 10.48 -10.57 -12.59
C ARG A 294 10.77 -9.07 -12.66
N LEU A 295 9.87 -8.23 -12.16
CA LEU A 295 10.11 -6.80 -12.06
C LEU A 295 11.29 -6.47 -11.13
N MET A 296 11.36 -7.11 -9.97
CA MET A 296 12.49 -6.96 -9.04
C MET A 296 13.81 -7.40 -9.69
N ASP A 297 13.81 -8.53 -10.40
CA ASP A 297 15.00 -9.04 -11.11
C ASP A 297 15.48 -8.06 -12.20
N MET A 298 14.54 -7.46 -12.97
CA MET A 298 14.88 -6.45 -13.97
C MET A 298 15.49 -5.16 -13.38
N LEU A 299 15.22 -4.89 -12.11
CA LEU A 299 15.72 -3.73 -11.37
C LEU A 299 16.92 -4.06 -10.48
N ASP A 300 17.52 -5.24 -10.63
CA ASP A 300 18.63 -5.74 -9.82
C ASP A 300 18.32 -5.74 -8.30
N ILE A 301 17.05 -5.93 -7.91
CA ILE A 301 16.61 -6.02 -6.53
C ILE A 301 16.59 -7.49 -6.12
N PRO A 302 17.52 -7.96 -5.28
CA PRO A 302 17.54 -9.36 -4.88
C PRO A 302 16.33 -9.73 -4.03
N LEU A 303 15.81 -10.92 -4.27
CA LEU A 303 14.64 -11.49 -3.56
C LEU A 303 14.91 -11.75 -2.07
N GLN A 304 16.18 -11.80 -1.66
CA GLN A 304 16.69 -11.75 -0.26
C GLN A 304 18.21 -11.54 -0.23
#